data_2c30746b4fc1664befa73e46e9ffb17b
#
_entry.id   2c30746b4fc1664befa73e46e9ffb17b
#
_cell.length_a   1.000
_cell.length_b   1.000
_cell.length_c   1.000
_cell.angle_alpha   90.00
_cell.angle_beta   90.00
_cell.angle_gamma   90.00
#
_symmetry.space_group_name_H-M   'P 1'
#
loop_
_entity.id
_entity.type
_entity.pdbx_description
1 polymer ?
#
loop_
_entity_poly.entity_id
_entity_poly.type
_entity_poly.pdbx_seq_one_letter_code
_entity_poly.pdbx_strand_id
1 'polypeptide(L)'
;MTPQTTHPILEGGRLGRRSLLTGAGGAAALAATGLLGGADALARPLAGPRAAAAAPKPLDLLRRMIGFDTQNFGEGGKTRAHAEWLKGVWDGAGVPSEIIPTPQPDNVHLIARIKGTSSARPLLLLGHSDVVPVERENWSVDPFAAVVEGGEIYGRGALDMKGANAATVAGLLRHVQQGHRFERDVIVLTDCDEEAGQYGSGWLAENHWDKLDAGMVLTEGGWFLAQSNGRTPMLVTVTRQDKVYFNLDLYASGTATHSSKPIPDSAIVSLSRAVADIGDDLAPVHLTAVTREYFSALARATDDRRLAGAIRLMLGTHSTKVRERAASLVVKYSDYPYLHSALLRTTAAFVIEDAGYKENVIPSEAHVRVNCRGIPGGEKPRDFVARLRKTLRGKDIEVRLGAPEGTSEADYLDQLDETWATAPASLDTPLFHAIERAAQRTYPGAVFSPALFEAGTSLGPWRERGIPGYGVYPYVIDDDQLIGMHGNDERIYVDALERGTDFMYRVFDGFRA
;
A
#
# COMPACT_ATOMS: atom_id res chain seq x y z
N MET A 1 -33.96 23.92 -25.98
CA MET A 1 -33.37 25.15 -25.39
C MET A 1 -32.86 24.77 -24.02
N THR A 2 -31.63 24.41 -23.91
CA THR A 2 -30.88 24.14 -22.66
C THR A 2 -29.50 24.77 -22.83
N PRO A 3 -28.92 25.43 -21.85
CA PRO A 3 -27.73 26.25 -22.04
C PRO A 3 -26.47 25.41 -22.08
N GLN A 4 -25.62 25.76 -23.04
CA GLN A 4 -24.26 25.26 -23.18
C GLN A 4 -23.36 25.87 -22.10
N THR A 5 -22.67 25.04 -21.33
CA THR A 5 -21.56 25.42 -20.49
C THR A 5 -20.26 25.24 -21.28
N THR A 6 -19.61 26.35 -21.58
CA THR A 6 -18.30 26.43 -22.20
C THR A 6 -17.20 26.31 -21.13
N HIS A 7 -16.28 25.37 -21.27
CA HIS A 7 -15.02 25.35 -20.52
C HIS A 7 -13.96 26.23 -21.19
N PRO A 8 -13.17 27.00 -20.44
CA PRO A 8 -12.10 27.82 -20.99
C PRO A 8 -10.82 27.00 -21.20
N ILE A 9 -10.28 27.14 -22.39
CA ILE A 9 -8.95 26.68 -22.82
C ILE A 9 -7.91 27.58 -22.15
N LEU A 10 -6.91 27.00 -21.50
CA LEU A 10 -5.74 27.72 -20.99
C LEU A 10 -4.72 27.88 -22.12
N GLU A 11 -4.57 29.13 -22.55
CA GLU A 11 -3.47 29.56 -23.43
C GLU A 11 -2.19 29.76 -22.63
N GLY A 12 -1.09 29.26 -23.17
CA GLY A 12 0.26 29.47 -22.64
C GLY A 12 0.76 30.88 -22.85
N GLY A 13 1.37 31.46 -21.84
CA GLY A 13 2.05 32.73 -21.86
C GLY A 13 3.46 32.63 -21.28
N ARG A 14 4.46 32.72 -22.17
CA ARG A 14 5.88 32.95 -21.82
C ARG A 14 6.12 34.41 -21.43
N LEU A 15 7.27 34.63 -20.77
CA LEU A 15 7.99 35.91 -20.52
C LEU A 15 7.87 36.40 -19.08
N GLY A 16 8.89 36.88 -18.44
CA GLY A 16 10.22 37.34 -18.84
C GLY A 16 10.95 37.90 -17.62
N ARG A 17 12.25 37.84 -17.69
CA ARG A 17 13.22 38.37 -16.70
C ARG A 17 13.20 39.89 -16.55
N ARG A 18 13.70 40.36 -15.38
CA ARG A 18 14.26 41.66 -14.97
C ARG A 18 13.39 42.40 -13.93
N SER A 19 13.90 43.01 -12.90
CA SER A 19 15.24 43.52 -12.50
C SER A 19 15.17 43.96 -11.04
N LEU A 20 16.22 43.72 -10.29
CA LEU A 20 17.05 44.65 -9.48
C LEU A 20 16.39 45.93 -8.91
N LEU A 21 16.47 46.13 -7.60
CA LEU A 21 17.33 47.14 -6.95
C LEU A 21 16.91 47.45 -5.52
N THR A 22 17.80 47.19 -4.59
CA THR A 22 18.39 48.06 -3.56
C THR A 22 17.48 48.85 -2.60
N GLY A 23 17.82 48.70 -1.32
CA GLY A 23 17.44 49.63 -0.25
C GLY A 23 18.14 49.23 1.04
N ALA A 24 19.26 49.89 1.29
CA ALA A 24 20.10 49.75 2.47
C ALA A 24 19.57 50.60 3.63
N GLY A 25 19.98 50.24 4.85
CA GLY A 25 20.29 51.28 5.82
C GLY A 25 19.64 51.13 7.19
N GLY A 26 20.46 50.98 8.21
CA GLY A 26 20.07 51.37 9.56
C GLY A 26 20.68 50.52 10.69
N ALA A 27 21.98 50.61 10.88
CA ALA A 27 22.64 50.22 12.13
C ALA A 27 22.47 51.34 13.17
N ALA A 28 22.17 50.99 14.40
CA ALA A 28 22.48 51.80 15.55
C ALA A 28 22.93 50.92 16.70
N ALA A 29 24.20 51.03 16.97
CA ALA A 29 24.85 50.55 18.19
C ALA A 29 24.62 51.57 19.32
N LEU A 30 24.44 51.08 20.54
CA LEU A 30 24.77 51.86 21.74
C LEU A 30 25.32 50.93 22.82
N ALA A 31 26.43 51.41 23.36
CA ALA A 31 27.37 50.70 24.20
C ALA A 31 26.97 50.62 25.69
N ALA A 32 27.52 49.63 26.27
CA ALA A 32 27.98 49.34 27.64
C ALA A 32 27.86 50.42 28.73
N THR A 33 27.46 50.01 29.92
CA THR A 33 28.20 50.22 31.16
C THR A 33 27.86 49.10 32.16
N GLY A 34 28.90 48.52 32.75
CA GLY A 34 28.81 47.47 33.71
C GLY A 34 28.50 47.97 35.13
N LEU A 35 28.27 47.03 36.02
CA LEU A 35 28.77 47.03 37.42
C LEU A 35 28.48 45.64 38.06
N LEU A 36 29.47 45.19 38.80
CA LEU A 36 29.59 43.99 39.58
C LEU A 36 28.53 43.89 40.71
N GLY A 37 28.10 42.69 41.00
CA GLY A 37 27.44 42.45 42.30
C GLY A 37 26.68 41.12 42.38
N GLY A 38 27.21 40.15 43.14
CA GLY A 38 26.39 39.23 43.91
C GLY A 38 26.11 37.87 43.28
N ALA A 39 26.92 36.87 43.70
CA ALA A 39 26.57 35.46 43.57
C ALA A 39 25.36 35.12 44.47
N ASP A 40 24.24 34.77 43.83
CA ASP A 40 23.22 33.93 44.44
C ASP A 40 22.82 32.88 43.43
N ALA A 41 23.43 31.68 43.61
CA ALA A 41 23.06 30.49 42.90
C ALA A 41 21.68 30.01 43.40
N LEU A 42 20.60 30.59 42.89
CA LEU A 42 19.27 30.01 43.00
C LEU A 42 19.24 28.74 42.21
N ALA A 43 19.39 27.59 42.89
CA ALA A 43 19.13 26.28 42.40
C ALA A 43 17.71 26.28 41.76
N ARG A 44 17.65 26.24 40.43
CA ARG A 44 16.42 25.90 39.73
C ARG A 44 15.99 24.52 40.22
N PRO A 45 14.73 24.36 40.70
CA PRO A 45 14.23 23.03 41.00
C PRO A 45 14.34 22.21 39.70
N LEU A 46 15.00 21.07 39.77
CA LEU A 46 14.92 20.04 38.73
C LEU A 46 13.43 19.79 38.52
N ALA A 47 12.94 20.08 37.32
CA ALA A 47 11.59 19.76 36.95
C ALA A 47 11.38 18.28 37.27
N GLY A 48 10.50 18.00 38.21
CA GLY A 48 10.10 16.64 38.57
C GLY A 48 9.62 15.91 37.30
N PRO A 49 9.60 14.59 37.29
CA PRO A 49 9.20 13.84 36.12
C PRO A 49 7.82 14.36 35.68
N ARG A 50 7.78 14.97 34.49
CA ARG A 50 6.53 15.35 33.86
C ARG A 50 5.70 14.10 33.77
N ALA A 51 4.51 14.10 34.38
CA ALA A 51 3.57 12.98 34.24
C ALA A 51 3.48 12.68 32.73
N ALA A 52 3.86 11.47 32.34
CA ALA A 52 3.83 11.08 30.94
C ALA A 52 2.39 11.28 30.44
N ALA A 53 2.22 12.10 29.43
CA ALA A 53 0.91 12.27 28.82
C ALA A 53 0.38 10.89 28.37
N ALA A 54 -0.92 10.63 28.52
CA ALA A 54 -1.51 9.36 28.09
C ALA A 54 -1.21 9.10 26.61
N ALA A 55 -1.01 7.82 26.22
CA ALA A 55 -0.80 7.47 24.81
C ALA A 55 -1.93 8.03 23.96
N PRO A 56 -1.62 8.61 22.80
CA PRO A 56 -2.65 9.11 21.90
C PRO A 56 -3.56 7.95 21.48
N LYS A 57 -4.87 8.22 21.41
CA LYS A 57 -5.82 7.22 20.93
C LYS A 57 -5.58 6.97 19.45
N PRO A 58 -5.72 5.73 18.95
CA PRO A 58 -5.50 5.42 17.55
C PRO A 58 -6.44 6.19 16.62
N LEU A 59 -7.69 6.42 17.03
CA LEU A 59 -8.64 7.23 16.27
C LEU A 59 -8.18 8.69 16.11
N ASP A 60 -7.63 9.30 17.17
CA ASP A 60 -7.15 10.69 17.12
C ASP A 60 -5.91 10.81 16.20
N LEU A 61 -5.02 9.81 16.24
CA LEU A 61 -3.89 9.71 15.31
C LEU A 61 -4.38 9.57 13.87
N LEU A 62 -5.28 8.63 13.62
CA LEU A 62 -5.80 8.38 12.26
C LEU A 62 -6.51 9.60 11.70
N ARG A 63 -7.39 10.25 12.48
CA ARG A 63 -8.05 11.49 12.06
C ARG A 63 -7.06 12.57 11.66
N ARG A 64 -5.98 12.71 12.42
CA ARG A 64 -4.96 13.69 12.10
C ARG A 64 -4.15 13.31 10.86
N MET A 65 -3.81 12.02 10.70
CA MET A 65 -3.09 11.50 9.52
C MET A 65 -3.92 11.69 8.23
N ILE A 66 -5.22 11.34 8.25
CA ILE A 66 -6.12 11.55 7.12
C ILE A 66 -6.21 13.04 6.75
N GLY A 67 -6.25 13.92 7.74
CA GLY A 67 -6.33 15.37 7.54
C GLY A 67 -5.15 16.01 6.79
N PHE A 68 -4.08 15.25 6.50
CA PHE A 68 -3.03 15.66 5.58
C PHE A 68 -3.32 15.12 4.19
N ASP A 69 -3.52 16.02 3.22
CA ASP A 69 -3.64 15.66 1.81
C ASP A 69 -2.24 15.32 1.27
N THR A 70 -1.97 14.01 1.21
CA THR A 70 -0.69 13.44 0.78
C THR A 70 -0.84 12.66 -0.53
N GLN A 71 -1.77 13.07 -1.39
CA GLN A 71 -2.00 12.44 -2.68
C GLN A 71 -0.72 12.41 -3.53
N ASN A 72 -0.47 11.25 -4.13
CA ASN A 72 0.66 11.00 -5.01
C ASN A 72 0.15 10.76 -6.44
N PHE A 73 0.44 11.68 -7.34
CA PHE A 73 0.04 11.63 -8.75
C PHE A 73 1.13 11.01 -9.66
N GLY A 74 2.12 10.34 -9.09
CA GLY A 74 3.26 9.80 -9.84
C GLY A 74 4.49 10.72 -9.84
N GLU A 75 4.38 11.90 -9.24
CA GLU A 75 5.47 12.88 -9.12
C GLU A 75 5.92 13.10 -7.65
N GLY A 76 5.48 12.21 -6.75
CA GLY A 76 5.68 12.28 -5.31
C GLY A 76 4.55 13.00 -4.56
N GLY A 77 4.30 12.56 -3.33
CA GLY A 77 3.29 13.13 -2.44
C GLY A 77 3.78 14.39 -1.71
N LYS A 78 2.85 15.15 -1.11
CA LYS A 78 3.17 16.28 -0.22
C LYS A 78 3.21 15.79 1.23
N THR A 79 4.19 14.97 1.57
CA THR A 79 4.24 14.26 2.86
C THR A 79 4.91 15.05 3.98
N ARG A 80 5.62 16.15 3.69
CA ARG A 80 6.40 16.93 4.67
C ARG A 80 5.59 17.34 5.89
N ALA A 81 4.41 17.94 5.72
CA ALA A 81 3.61 18.40 6.85
C ALA A 81 3.14 17.24 7.76
N HIS A 82 2.82 16.07 7.16
CA HIS A 82 2.52 14.85 7.87
C HIS A 82 3.74 14.34 8.65
N ALA A 83 4.91 14.29 8.00
CA ALA A 83 6.15 13.83 8.61
C ALA A 83 6.59 14.72 9.78
N GLU A 84 6.51 16.06 9.63
CA GLU A 84 6.85 17.01 10.68
C GLU A 84 5.91 16.88 11.89
N TRP A 85 4.61 16.71 11.66
CA TRP A 85 3.66 16.46 12.72
C TRP A 85 3.94 15.13 13.44
N LEU A 86 4.13 14.04 12.70
CA LEU A 86 4.38 12.73 13.29
C LEU A 86 5.75 12.68 14.00
N LYS A 87 6.76 13.41 13.48
CA LYS A 87 8.02 13.64 14.19
C LYS A 87 7.78 14.27 15.56
N GLY A 88 6.93 15.32 15.63
CA GLY A 88 6.54 15.93 16.89
C GLY A 88 5.87 14.96 17.88
N VAL A 89 5.11 13.98 17.39
CA VAL A 89 4.52 12.92 18.23
C VAL A 89 5.61 12.02 18.81
N TRP A 90 6.58 11.57 18.01
CA TRP A 90 7.70 10.75 18.46
C TRP A 90 8.62 11.48 19.43
N ASP A 91 9.03 12.69 19.08
CA ASP A 91 9.91 13.52 19.93
C ASP A 91 9.24 13.86 21.27
N GLY A 92 7.92 14.13 21.25
CA GLY A 92 7.13 14.38 22.46
C GLY A 92 7.04 13.16 23.39
N ALA A 93 7.17 11.95 22.84
CA ALA A 93 7.26 10.70 23.60
C ALA A 93 8.70 10.36 24.01
N GLY A 94 9.70 11.18 23.67
CA GLY A 94 11.11 10.92 23.95
C GLY A 94 11.75 9.88 23.02
N VAL A 95 11.14 9.59 21.87
CA VAL A 95 11.67 8.70 20.85
C VAL A 95 12.39 9.53 19.77
N PRO A 96 13.72 9.37 19.59
CA PRO A 96 14.46 10.08 18.56
C PRO A 96 13.90 9.79 17.19
N SER A 97 13.71 10.87 16.38
CA SER A 97 13.22 10.76 15.04
C SER A 97 13.87 11.75 14.09
N GLU A 98 13.99 11.39 12.80
CA GLU A 98 14.60 12.23 11.76
C GLU A 98 13.79 12.20 10.47
N ILE A 99 13.77 13.33 9.78
CA ILE A 99 13.20 13.46 8.43
C ILE A 99 14.32 13.23 7.43
N ILE A 100 14.09 12.33 6.48
CA ILE A 100 15.00 12.07 5.36
C ILE A 100 14.43 12.78 4.13
N PRO A 101 15.10 13.83 3.63
CA PRO A 101 14.65 14.54 2.44
C PRO A 101 14.89 13.69 1.18
N THR A 102 13.99 13.81 0.23
CA THR A 102 14.18 13.32 -1.15
C THR A 102 14.58 14.48 -2.07
N PRO A 103 14.94 14.23 -3.34
CA PRO A 103 15.12 15.28 -4.33
C PRO A 103 13.90 16.19 -4.52
N GLN A 104 12.71 15.74 -4.13
CA GLN A 104 11.48 16.56 -4.11
C GLN A 104 11.26 17.18 -2.73
N PRO A 105 11.28 18.53 -2.60
CA PRO A 105 11.30 19.19 -1.29
C PRO A 105 10.15 18.85 -0.35
N ASP A 106 8.94 18.62 -0.87
CA ASP A 106 7.74 18.33 -0.08
C ASP A 106 7.49 16.83 0.12
N ASN A 107 8.27 15.97 -0.54
CA ASN A 107 8.17 14.52 -0.41
C ASN A 107 9.31 14.00 0.47
N VAL A 108 9.01 13.62 1.70
CA VAL A 108 10.03 13.27 2.71
C VAL A 108 9.62 12.06 3.52
N HIS A 109 10.60 11.21 3.85
CA HIS A 109 10.41 10.10 4.78
C HIS A 109 10.58 10.55 6.23
N LEU A 110 10.05 9.76 7.15
CA LEU A 110 10.30 9.89 8.58
C LEU A 110 10.79 8.56 9.14
N ILE A 111 11.89 8.60 9.88
CA ILE A 111 12.42 7.46 10.65
C ILE A 111 12.37 7.81 12.12
N ALA A 112 11.75 6.94 12.94
CA ALA A 112 11.85 6.97 14.39
C ALA A 112 12.55 5.69 14.87
N ARG A 113 13.35 5.78 15.95
CA ARG A 113 14.10 4.64 16.48
C ARG A 113 13.96 4.53 17.98
N ILE A 114 13.40 3.41 18.44
CA ILE A 114 13.37 3.03 19.86
C ILE A 114 14.56 2.12 20.10
N LYS A 115 15.46 2.55 21.00
CA LYS A 115 16.69 1.82 21.32
C LYS A 115 16.38 0.55 22.11
N GLY A 116 16.92 -0.57 21.65
CA GLY A 116 16.88 -1.87 22.31
C GLY A 116 17.98 -2.06 23.36
N THR A 117 17.94 -3.20 24.04
CA THR A 117 18.89 -3.56 25.11
C THR A 117 20.05 -4.44 24.64
N SER A 118 19.97 -5.01 23.44
CA SER A 118 20.99 -5.88 22.85
C SER A 118 21.49 -5.37 21.51
N SER A 119 22.47 -6.05 20.93
CA SER A 119 23.01 -5.81 19.59
C SER A 119 22.31 -6.64 18.50
N ALA A 120 21.19 -7.29 18.82
CA ALA A 120 20.40 -8.02 17.82
C ALA A 120 19.94 -7.07 16.71
N ARG A 121 19.93 -7.56 15.44
CA ARG A 121 19.48 -6.75 14.31
C ARG A 121 18.08 -6.21 14.55
N PRO A 122 17.82 -4.94 14.19
CA PRO A 122 16.55 -4.27 14.47
C PRO A 122 15.32 -4.99 13.90
N LEU A 123 14.15 -4.72 14.51
CA LEU A 123 12.84 -4.88 13.90
C LEU A 123 12.50 -3.59 13.17
N LEU A 124 12.19 -3.67 11.87
CA LEU A 124 11.70 -2.55 11.10
C LEU A 124 10.17 -2.66 10.93
N LEU A 125 9.48 -1.58 11.23
CA LEU A 125 8.06 -1.38 10.95
C LEU A 125 7.99 -0.37 9.82
N LEU A 126 7.52 -0.84 8.66
CA LEU A 126 7.46 -0.07 7.43
C LEU A 126 6.00 0.28 7.13
N GLY A 127 5.73 1.56 6.98
CA GLY A 127 4.44 2.04 6.50
C GLY A 127 4.65 3.23 5.58
N HIS A 128 3.66 3.55 4.75
CA HIS A 128 3.72 4.73 3.90
C HIS A 128 2.74 5.82 4.33
N SER A 129 2.99 7.04 3.90
CA SER A 129 2.20 8.24 4.25
C SER A 129 1.51 8.88 3.05
N ASP A 130 2.03 8.64 1.85
CA ASP A 130 1.36 9.02 0.62
C ASP A 130 0.11 8.17 0.38
N VAL A 131 -0.76 8.62 -0.46
CA VAL A 131 -2.03 7.96 -0.81
C VAL A 131 -2.34 8.20 -2.28
N VAL A 132 -3.06 7.28 -2.91
CA VAL A 132 -3.54 7.45 -4.28
C VAL A 132 -4.48 8.66 -4.41
N PRO A 133 -4.58 9.28 -5.60
CA PRO A 133 -5.50 10.37 -5.86
C PRO A 133 -6.96 10.04 -5.59
N VAL A 134 -7.78 11.07 -5.40
CA VAL A 134 -9.22 10.98 -5.19
C VAL A 134 -9.99 11.72 -6.27
N GLU A 135 -11.13 11.17 -6.67
CA GLU A 135 -12.16 11.84 -7.45
C GLU A 135 -13.21 12.40 -6.48
N ARG A 136 -12.97 13.63 -5.95
CA ARG A 136 -13.76 14.22 -4.85
C ARG A 136 -15.26 14.22 -5.10
N GLU A 137 -15.70 14.38 -6.34
CA GLU A 137 -17.10 14.39 -6.76
C GLU A 137 -17.81 13.06 -6.57
N ASN A 138 -17.07 11.96 -6.47
CA ASN A 138 -17.58 10.61 -6.29
C ASN A 138 -17.60 10.15 -4.81
N TRP A 139 -17.11 11.00 -3.88
CA TRP A 139 -17.11 10.70 -2.46
C TRP A 139 -18.38 11.24 -1.78
N SER A 140 -18.95 10.47 -0.87
CA SER A 140 -20.12 10.90 -0.05
C SER A 140 -19.74 11.92 1.02
N VAL A 141 -18.46 11.96 1.42
CA VAL A 141 -17.88 12.91 2.39
C VAL A 141 -16.58 13.49 1.86
N ASP A 142 -16.06 14.57 2.45
CA ASP A 142 -14.71 15.04 2.10
C ASP A 142 -13.67 13.97 2.48
N PRO A 143 -12.87 13.44 1.51
CA PRO A 143 -11.91 12.36 1.73
C PRO A 143 -10.79 12.67 2.73
N PHE A 144 -10.59 13.94 3.09
CA PHE A 144 -9.57 14.37 4.06
C PHE A 144 -10.17 14.98 5.35
N ALA A 145 -11.50 14.93 5.52
CA ALA A 145 -12.15 15.42 6.74
C ALA A 145 -12.17 14.40 7.90
N ALA A 146 -11.81 13.14 7.64
CA ALA A 146 -11.82 12.06 8.63
C ALA A 146 -13.17 11.95 9.37
N VAL A 147 -14.26 11.89 8.61
CA VAL A 147 -15.62 11.83 9.11
C VAL A 147 -15.86 10.51 9.81
N VAL A 148 -16.45 10.55 11.01
CA VAL A 148 -16.87 9.34 11.73
C VAL A 148 -18.39 9.27 11.68
N GLU A 149 -18.91 8.24 11.01
CA GLU A 149 -20.35 7.99 10.86
C GLU A 149 -20.64 6.49 10.88
N GLY A 150 -21.74 6.08 11.47
CA GLY A 150 -22.14 4.66 11.53
C GLY A 150 -21.16 3.73 12.27
N GLY A 151 -20.20 4.27 13.03
CA GLY A 151 -19.13 3.50 13.69
C GLY A 151 -17.92 3.26 12.79
N GLU A 152 -17.87 3.88 11.63
CA GLU A 152 -16.75 3.85 10.68
C GLU A 152 -16.08 5.21 10.58
N ILE A 153 -14.77 5.23 10.31
CA ILE A 153 -14.05 6.43 9.94
C ILE A 153 -13.77 6.41 8.44
N TYR A 154 -14.26 7.45 7.76
CA TYR A 154 -14.11 7.66 6.32
C TYR A 154 -12.93 8.57 6.04
N GLY A 155 -12.15 8.22 5.03
CA GLY A 155 -11.08 9.08 4.53
C GLY A 155 -10.06 8.30 3.69
N ARG A 156 -9.47 8.96 2.69
CA ARG A 156 -8.39 8.39 1.88
C ARG A 156 -7.18 8.07 2.78
N GLY A 157 -6.72 6.82 2.73
CA GLY A 157 -5.69 6.29 3.63
C GLY A 157 -6.24 5.66 4.91
N ALA A 158 -7.57 5.64 5.13
CA ALA A 158 -8.14 5.01 6.32
C ALA A 158 -7.80 3.52 6.37
N LEU A 159 -7.86 2.83 5.23
CA LEU A 159 -7.47 1.43 5.06
C LEU A 159 -6.01 1.33 4.61
N ASP A 160 -5.60 2.07 3.60
CA ASP A 160 -4.28 1.99 2.94
C ASP A 160 -3.50 3.30 3.06
N MET A 161 -2.48 3.40 3.98
CA MET A 161 -2.34 2.54 5.16
C MET A 161 -2.21 3.39 6.45
N LYS A 162 -2.78 4.63 6.46
CA LYS A 162 -2.72 5.53 7.64
C LYS A 162 -3.38 4.89 8.87
N GLY A 163 -4.41 4.01 8.66
CA GLY A 163 -5.03 3.23 9.73
C GLY A 163 -4.05 2.26 10.40
N ALA A 164 -3.30 1.49 9.60
CA ALA A 164 -2.28 0.59 10.09
C ALA A 164 -1.13 1.35 10.78
N ASN A 165 -0.74 2.51 10.24
CA ASN A 165 0.23 3.41 10.86
C ASN A 165 -0.27 3.91 12.22
N ALA A 166 -1.53 4.35 12.32
CA ALA A 166 -2.11 4.81 13.58
C ALA A 166 -2.14 3.72 14.64
N ALA A 167 -2.52 2.49 14.27
CA ALA A 167 -2.51 1.33 15.17
C ALA A 167 -1.09 0.98 15.64
N THR A 168 -0.10 1.00 14.73
CA THR A 168 1.31 0.74 15.00
C THR A 168 1.90 1.78 15.95
N VAL A 169 1.73 3.07 15.64
CA VAL A 169 2.23 4.19 16.47
C VAL A 169 1.59 4.17 17.85
N ALA A 170 0.26 4.02 17.94
CA ALA A 170 -0.42 3.94 19.24
C ALA A 170 0.04 2.74 20.07
N GLY A 171 0.19 1.56 19.45
CA GLY A 171 0.69 0.36 20.11
C GLY A 171 2.09 0.52 20.66
N LEU A 172 3.04 1.09 19.89
CA LEU A 172 4.41 1.36 20.35
C LEU A 172 4.46 2.42 21.45
N LEU A 173 3.71 3.53 21.29
CA LEU A 173 3.69 4.59 22.30
C LEU A 173 3.12 4.13 23.63
N ARG A 174 2.21 3.15 23.65
CA ARG A 174 1.76 2.49 24.91
C ARG A 174 2.93 1.78 25.61
N HIS A 175 3.79 1.05 24.85
CA HIS A 175 5.00 0.43 25.43
C HIS A 175 5.99 1.47 25.98
N VAL A 176 6.26 2.52 25.20
CA VAL A 176 7.18 3.59 25.60
C VAL A 176 6.73 4.25 26.91
N GLN A 177 5.44 4.57 27.03
CA GLN A 177 4.87 5.20 28.23
C GLN A 177 4.87 4.29 29.45
N GLN A 178 4.70 2.99 29.25
CA GLN A 178 4.81 1.99 30.31
C GLN A 178 6.26 1.72 30.75
N GLY A 179 7.24 2.38 30.09
CA GLY A 179 8.65 2.19 30.37
C GLY A 179 9.17 0.82 29.92
N HIS A 180 8.46 0.13 29.03
CA HIS A 180 8.90 -1.15 28.52
C HIS A 180 10.13 -0.98 27.62
N ARG A 181 11.10 -1.86 27.77
CA ARG A 181 12.29 -1.92 26.93
C ARG A 181 12.18 -3.08 25.95
N PHE A 182 12.69 -2.89 24.75
CA PHE A 182 12.75 -3.93 23.73
C PHE A 182 14.11 -4.62 23.74
N GLU A 183 14.14 -5.90 23.40
CA GLU A 183 15.37 -6.67 23.25
C GLU A 183 16.28 -6.07 22.14
N ARG A 184 15.70 -5.66 21.03
CA ARG A 184 16.37 -5.08 19.85
C ARG A 184 15.86 -3.70 19.54
N ASP A 185 16.63 -2.94 18.76
CA ASP A 185 16.12 -1.66 18.25
C ASP A 185 14.84 -1.89 17.47
N VAL A 186 13.87 -0.98 17.59
CA VAL A 186 12.68 -0.91 16.75
C VAL A 186 12.79 0.34 15.91
N ILE A 187 12.82 0.17 14.60
CA ILE A 187 12.83 1.24 13.61
C ILE A 187 11.41 1.37 13.08
N VAL A 188 10.86 2.59 13.04
CA VAL A 188 9.60 2.89 12.38
C VAL A 188 9.93 3.79 11.20
N LEU A 189 9.76 3.27 10.00
CA LEU A 189 9.87 4.01 8.75
C LEU A 189 8.48 4.39 8.27
N THR A 190 8.25 5.68 8.06
CA THR A 190 7.11 6.19 7.31
C THR A 190 7.61 6.61 5.94
N ASP A 191 7.39 5.75 4.96
CA ASP A 191 7.74 5.96 3.56
C ASP A 191 6.87 7.08 2.97
N CYS A 192 7.41 7.85 2.04
CA CYS A 192 6.72 8.97 1.44
C CYS A 192 6.23 8.72 0.01
N ASP A 193 6.59 7.58 -0.59
CA ASP A 193 6.42 7.37 -2.04
C ASP A 193 6.24 5.87 -2.38
N GLU A 194 5.35 5.18 -1.66
CA GLU A 194 4.99 3.79 -1.93
C GLU A 194 4.15 3.69 -3.20
N GLU A 195 3.14 4.56 -3.32
CA GLU A 195 2.09 4.53 -4.35
C GLU A 195 2.62 4.86 -5.77
N ALA A 196 3.76 5.53 -5.86
CA ALA A 196 4.41 5.83 -7.15
C ALA A 196 5.82 5.23 -7.28
N GLY A 197 6.52 5.01 -6.17
CA GLY A 197 7.77 4.27 -6.09
C GLY A 197 9.02 4.99 -6.58
N GLN A 198 8.97 6.27 -6.95
CA GLN A 198 10.13 6.99 -7.47
C GLN A 198 11.21 7.21 -6.41
N TYR A 199 10.81 7.64 -5.21
CA TYR A 199 11.70 7.90 -4.08
C TYR A 199 11.34 7.06 -2.85
N GLY A 200 10.61 5.97 -3.01
CA GLY A 200 10.18 5.06 -1.96
C GLY A 200 11.32 4.18 -1.42
N SER A 201 10.95 3.03 -0.90
CA SER A 201 11.87 2.12 -0.19
C SER A 201 13.08 1.67 -1.02
N GLY A 202 12.95 1.56 -2.35
CA GLY A 202 14.06 1.26 -3.26
C GLY A 202 15.14 2.35 -3.22
N TRP A 203 14.73 3.61 -3.42
CA TRP A 203 15.62 4.76 -3.34
C TRP A 203 16.25 4.91 -1.95
N LEU A 204 15.48 4.68 -0.89
CA LEU A 204 16.00 4.69 0.48
C LEU A 204 17.07 3.62 0.69
N ALA A 205 16.86 2.41 0.17
CA ALA A 205 17.80 1.31 0.31
C ALA A 205 19.12 1.57 -0.42
N GLU A 206 19.10 2.31 -1.52
CA GLU A 206 20.31 2.71 -2.27
C GLU A 206 21.09 3.82 -1.56
N ASN A 207 20.39 4.78 -0.92
CA ASN A 207 21.00 5.99 -0.41
C ASN A 207 21.18 6.02 1.12
N HIS A 208 20.41 5.22 1.90
CA HIS A 208 20.33 5.29 3.35
C HIS A 208 20.21 3.91 4.03
N TRP A 209 20.82 2.86 3.43
CA TRP A 209 20.71 1.49 3.97
C TRP A 209 21.18 1.37 5.42
N ASP A 210 22.17 2.15 5.84
CA ASP A 210 22.70 2.20 7.20
C ASP A 210 21.63 2.52 8.26
N LYS A 211 20.54 3.21 7.85
CA LYS A 211 19.40 3.54 8.72
C LYS A 211 18.31 2.46 8.72
N LEU A 212 18.30 1.59 7.71
CA LEU A 212 17.23 0.66 7.38
C LEU A 212 17.61 -0.81 7.59
N ASP A 213 18.89 -1.10 7.84
CA ASP A 213 19.33 -2.48 8.03
C ASP A 213 18.63 -3.11 9.24
N ALA A 214 17.84 -4.13 8.96
CA ALA A 214 16.99 -4.81 9.94
C ALA A 214 17.09 -6.33 9.83
N GLY A 215 16.78 -7.04 10.89
CA GLY A 215 16.73 -8.50 10.89
C GLY A 215 15.40 -9.06 10.42
N MET A 216 14.34 -8.27 10.51
CA MET A 216 12.95 -8.62 10.13
C MET A 216 12.20 -7.33 9.84
N VAL A 217 11.21 -7.42 8.93
CA VAL A 217 10.34 -6.29 8.56
C VAL A 217 8.88 -6.67 8.73
N LEU A 218 8.08 -5.75 9.27
CA LEU A 218 6.62 -5.81 9.28
C LEU A 218 6.07 -4.60 8.53
N THR A 219 5.15 -4.86 7.60
CA THR A 219 4.47 -3.83 6.82
C THR A 219 2.98 -4.17 6.64
N GLU A 220 2.34 -3.58 5.68
CA GLU A 220 0.98 -3.88 5.21
C GLU A 220 0.87 -5.25 4.55
N GLY A 221 -0.36 -5.77 4.39
CA GLY A 221 -0.63 -6.99 3.60
C GLY A 221 -1.75 -7.87 4.15
N GLY A 222 -1.48 -8.78 5.06
CA GLY A 222 -2.46 -9.79 5.48
C GLY A 222 -3.78 -9.24 6.01
N TRP A 223 -4.87 -9.64 5.40
CA TRP A 223 -6.24 -9.21 5.75
C TRP A 223 -6.79 -9.96 6.96
N PHE A 224 -7.49 -9.25 7.83
CA PHE A 224 -8.28 -9.85 8.89
C PHE A 224 -9.75 -9.81 8.42
N LEU A 225 -10.23 -10.97 7.94
CA LEU A 225 -11.53 -11.07 7.28
C LEU A 225 -12.65 -11.40 8.27
N ALA A 226 -13.79 -10.74 8.11
CA ALA A 226 -15.00 -11.02 8.86
C ALA A 226 -15.79 -12.21 8.27
N GLN A 227 -16.66 -12.82 9.09
CA GLN A 227 -17.77 -13.66 8.62
C GLN A 227 -18.76 -12.80 7.83
N SER A 228 -19.74 -13.44 7.18
CA SER A 228 -20.78 -12.78 6.36
C SER A 228 -21.59 -11.68 7.09
N ASN A 229 -21.47 -11.58 8.41
CA ASN A 229 -22.05 -10.46 9.17
C ASN A 229 -21.19 -9.19 9.18
N GLY A 230 -20.06 -9.19 8.50
CA GLY A 230 -19.13 -8.05 8.37
C GLY A 230 -18.36 -7.66 9.65
N ARG A 231 -18.55 -8.38 10.76
CA ARG A 231 -18.02 -7.97 12.08
C ARG A 231 -17.28 -9.06 12.85
N THR A 232 -17.77 -10.30 12.77
CA THR A 232 -17.16 -11.42 13.51
C THR A 232 -15.85 -11.83 12.83
N PRO A 233 -14.69 -11.79 13.52
CA PRO A 233 -13.43 -12.23 12.95
C PRO A 233 -13.50 -13.69 12.50
N MET A 234 -13.22 -13.94 11.23
CA MET A 234 -13.21 -15.27 10.62
C MET A 234 -11.80 -15.78 10.42
N LEU A 235 -10.99 -15.00 9.72
CA LEU A 235 -9.64 -15.38 9.28
C LEU A 235 -8.69 -14.22 9.55
N VAL A 236 -7.63 -14.46 10.30
CA VAL A 236 -6.54 -13.50 10.54
C VAL A 236 -5.34 -13.95 9.74
N THR A 237 -4.92 -13.15 8.76
CA THR A 237 -3.81 -13.55 7.90
C THR A 237 -2.56 -12.69 8.09
N VAL A 238 -1.42 -13.28 7.78
CA VAL A 238 -0.14 -12.60 7.65
C VAL A 238 0.47 -12.94 6.31
N THR A 239 0.73 -11.94 5.50
CA THR A 239 1.39 -12.20 4.23
C THR A 239 2.88 -12.45 4.43
N ARG A 240 3.41 -13.34 3.62
CA ARG A 240 4.83 -13.71 3.60
C ARG A 240 5.42 -13.74 2.18
N GLN A 241 4.61 -13.37 1.21
CA GLN A 241 4.96 -13.27 -0.20
C GLN A 241 3.94 -12.36 -0.89
N ASP A 242 4.37 -11.59 -1.89
CA ASP A 242 3.51 -10.71 -2.69
C ASP A 242 3.40 -11.24 -4.11
N LYS A 243 2.37 -10.84 -4.85
CA LYS A 243 2.28 -11.07 -6.29
C LYS A 243 3.32 -10.23 -7.03
N VAL A 244 3.76 -10.73 -8.18
CA VAL A 244 4.70 -10.01 -9.06
C VAL A 244 3.91 -9.03 -9.92
N TYR A 245 4.26 -7.77 -9.83
CA TYR A 245 3.66 -6.67 -10.57
C TYR A 245 4.38 -6.41 -11.89
N PHE A 246 3.63 -6.21 -12.97
CA PHE A 246 4.13 -5.72 -14.25
C PHE A 246 3.00 -5.13 -15.09
N ASN A 247 3.33 -4.23 -16.02
CA ASN A 247 2.35 -3.64 -16.92
C ASN A 247 2.52 -4.17 -18.35
N LEU A 248 1.41 -4.23 -19.07
CA LEU A 248 1.37 -4.38 -20.51
C LEU A 248 0.67 -3.15 -21.11
N ASP A 249 1.18 -2.69 -22.23
CA ASP A 249 0.56 -1.66 -23.04
C ASP A 249 0.08 -2.27 -24.36
N LEU A 250 -1.19 -2.13 -24.66
CA LEU A 250 -1.82 -2.58 -25.90
C LEU A 250 -2.04 -1.39 -26.80
N TYR A 251 -1.51 -1.43 -28.00
CA TYR A 251 -1.70 -0.41 -29.02
C TYR A 251 -2.45 -0.98 -30.21
N ALA A 252 -3.50 -0.28 -30.62
CA ALA A 252 -4.21 -0.53 -31.86
C ALA A 252 -3.94 0.60 -32.83
N SER A 253 -3.67 0.24 -34.10
CA SER A 253 -3.57 1.20 -35.18
C SER A 253 -4.77 1.09 -36.13
N GLY A 254 -5.07 2.16 -36.84
CA GLY A 254 -6.14 2.23 -37.83
C GLY A 254 -6.00 3.45 -38.72
N THR A 255 -6.94 3.66 -39.60
CA THR A 255 -6.92 4.79 -40.54
C THR A 255 -7.69 5.98 -39.98
N ALA A 256 -7.01 7.12 -39.79
CA ALA A 256 -7.69 8.36 -39.42
C ALA A 256 -8.58 8.88 -40.53
N THR A 257 -9.83 9.21 -40.22
CA THR A 257 -10.78 9.73 -41.21
C THR A 257 -11.90 10.54 -40.54
N HIS A 258 -12.72 11.20 -41.39
CA HIS A 258 -13.88 11.93 -40.89
C HIS A 258 -14.95 10.98 -40.33
N SER A 259 -15.51 11.27 -39.18
CA SER A 259 -16.47 10.41 -38.45
C SER A 259 -17.76 10.07 -39.24
N SER A 260 -18.15 10.92 -40.22
CA SER A 260 -19.32 10.66 -41.10
C SER A 260 -19.14 9.48 -42.07
N LYS A 261 -17.94 8.94 -42.20
CA LYS A 261 -17.60 7.81 -43.08
C LYS A 261 -16.88 6.74 -42.26
N PRO A 262 -17.56 6.04 -41.33
CA PRO A 262 -16.93 4.99 -40.54
C PRO A 262 -16.42 3.87 -41.47
N ILE A 263 -15.18 3.50 -41.27
CA ILE A 263 -14.51 2.42 -42.01
C ILE A 263 -14.23 1.23 -41.07
N PRO A 264 -14.08 0.01 -41.61
CA PRO A 264 -13.81 -1.17 -40.77
C PRO A 264 -12.49 -1.10 -40.00
N ASP A 265 -11.51 -0.35 -40.51
CA ASP A 265 -10.18 -0.15 -39.96
C ASP A 265 -10.20 0.96 -38.91
N SER A 266 -10.73 0.65 -37.71
CA SER A 266 -10.84 1.58 -36.56
C SER A 266 -10.02 1.09 -35.40
N ALA A 267 -9.02 1.89 -34.98
CA ALA A 267 -8.17 1.59 -33.84
C ALA A 267 -8.98 1.34 -32.55
N ILE A 268 -9.99 2.20 -32.26
CA ILE A 268 -10.85 2.05 -31.08
C ILE A 268 -11.60 0.72 -31.10
N VAL A 269 -12.20 0.34 -32.26
CA VAL A 269 -12.98 -0.90 -32.37
C VAL A 269 -12.07 -2.13 -32.21
N SER A 270 -10.87 -2.09 -32.79
CA SER A 270 -9.88 -3.17 -32.67
C SER A 270 -9.40 -3.33 -31.23
N LEU A 271 -9.09 -2.21 -30.55
CA LEU A 271 -8.68 -2.22 -29.13
C LEU A 271 -9.80 -2.73 -28.22
N SER A 272 -11.03 -2.23 -28.38
CA SER A 272 -12.18 -2.68 -27.55
C SER A 272 -12.44 -4.18 -27.65
N ARG A 273 -12.26 -4.77 -28.86
CA ARG A 273 -12.35 -6.23 -29.03
C ARG A 273 -11.22 -6.97 -28.33
N ALA A 274 -9.99 -6.43 -28.39
CA ALA A 274 -8.85 -7.03 -27.69
C ALA A 274 -9.04 -6.99 -26.17
N VAL A 275 -9.52 -5.89 -25.62
CA VAL A 275 -9.86 -5.74 -24.21
C VAL A 275 -10.91 -6.77 -23.78
N ALA A 276 -11.99 -6.93 -24.56
CA ALA A 276 -13.02 -7.92 -24.25
C ALA A 276 -12.45 -9.36 -24.27
N ASP A 277 -11.65 -9.71 -25.29
CA ASP A 277 -11.06 -11.05 -25.41
C ASP A 277 -10.10 -11.37 -24.24
N ILE A 278 -9.31 -10.39 -23.78
CA ILE A 278 -8.44 -10.56 -22.60
C ILE A 278 -9.29 -10.65 -21.32
N GLY A 279 -10.34 -9.84 -21.19
CA GLY A 279 -11.26 -9.88 -20.07
C GLY A 279 -11.96 -11.23 -19.90
N ASP A 280 -12.25 -11.91 -21.00
CA ASP A 280 -12.86 -13.25 -21.03
C ASP A 280 -11.84 -14.38 -20.84
N ASP A 281 -10.53 -14.13 -21.09
CA ASP A 281 -9.44 -15.12 -20.98
C ASP A 281 -8.89 -15.18 -19.55
N LEU A 282 -9.64 -15.82 -18.65
CA LEU A 282 -9.17 -16.04 -17.28
C LEU A 282 -7.89 -16.90 -17.26
N ALA A 283 -6.85 -16.40 -16.59
CA ALA A 283 -5.64 -17.19 -16.37
C ALA A 283 -5.94 -18.49 -15.61
N PRO A 284 -5.17 -19.56 -15.83
CA PRO A 284 -5.35 -20.83 -15.13
C PRO A 284 -5.24 -20.71 -13.61
N VAL A 285 -5.93 -21.59 -12.88
CA VAL A 285 -5.81 -21.67 -11.41
C VAL A 285 -4.46 -22.26 -11.02
N HIS A 286 -3.71 -21.51 -10.22
CA HIS A 286 -2.46 -21.94 -9.62
C HIS A 286 -2.58 -22.03 -8.10
N LEU A 287 -2.26 -23.20 -7.56
CA LEU A 287 -2.23 -23.48 -6.12
C LEU A 287 -0.79 -23.71 -5.68
N THR A 288 -0.16 -22.68 -5.16
CA THR A 288 1.17 -22.74 -4.53
C THR A 288 1.06 -23.25 -3.09
N ALA A 289 2.18 -23.49 -2.42
CA ALA A 289 2.17 -23.88 -1.01
C ALA A 289 1.44 -22.80 -0.16
N VAL A 290 1.73 -21.53 -0.39
CA VAL A 290 1.15 -20.40 0.37
C VAL A 290 -0.37 -20.28 0.15
N THR A 291 -0.83 -20.36 -1.10
CA THR A 291 -2.27 -20.29 -1.39
C THR A 291 -3.03 -21.53 -0.92
N ARG A 292 -2.39 -22.72 -0.92
CA ARG A 292 -2.97 -23.94 -0.31
C ARG A 292 -3.16 -23.81 1.20
N GLU A 293 -2.19 -23.23 1.91
CA GLU A 293 -2.28 -22.96 3.35
C GLU A 293 -3.44 -22.01 3.63
N TYR A 294 -3.52 -20.90 2.90
CA TYR A 294 -4.61 -19.92 3.00
C TYR A 294 -5.98 -20.57 2.78
N PHE A 295 -6.21 -21.23 1.64
CA PHE A 295 -7.52 -21.83 1.34
C PHE A 295 -7.85 -22.99 2.30
N SER A 296 -6.86 -23.74 2.80
CA SER A 296 -7.10 -24.74 3.83
C SER A 296 -7.57 -24.12 5.14
N ALA A 297 -7.01 -22.98 5.52
CA ALA A 297 -7.43 -22.20 6.69
C ALA A 297 -8.84 -21.62 6.49
N LEU A 298 -9.12 -21.04 5.33
CA LEU A 298 -10.44 -20.49 4.98
C LEU A 298 -11.53 -21.59 5.04
N ALA A 299 -11.25 -22.81 4.56
CA ALA A 299 -12.20 -23.92 4.63
C ALA A 299 -12.52 -24.39 6.06
N ARG A 300 -11.64 -24.07 7.03
CA ARG A 300 -11.89 -24.31 8.47
C ARG A 300 -12.58 -23.12 9.14
N ALA A 301 -12.33 -21.92 8.65
CA ALA A 301 -12.77 -20.66 9.25
C ALA A 301 -14.22 -20.31 8.86
N THR A 302 -14.60 -20.56 7.60
CA THR A 302 -15.93 -20.20 7.10
C THR A 302 -17.03 -21.08 7.68
N ASP A 303 -18.18 -20.49 7.98
CA ASP A 303 -19.42 -21.17 8.37
C ASP A 303 -20.25 -21.62 7.14
N ASP A 304 -19.96 -21.12 5.92
CA ASP A 304 -20.60 -21.59 4.68
C ASP A 304 -20.06 -22.97 4.24
N ARG A 305 -20.90 -23.98 4.42
CA ARG A 305 -20.58 -25.37 4.03
C ARG A 305 -20.34 -25.54 2.54
N ARG A 306 -20.94 -24.69 1.68
CA ARG A 306 -20.76 -24.74 0.21
C ARG A 306 -19.37 -24.24 -0.15
N LEU A 307 -18.96 -23.11 0.43
CA LEU A 307 -17.60 -22.55 0.27
C LEU A 307 -16.56 -23.57 0.75
N ALA A 308 -16.71 -24.07 1.99
CA ALA A 308 -15.79 -25.08 2.53
C ALA A 308 -15.71 -26.35 1.67
N GLY A 309 -16.86 -26.81 1.12
CA GLY A 309 -16.94 -27.95 0.20
C GLY A 309 -16.20 -27.70 -1.12
N ALA A 310 -16.43 -26.53 -1.74
CA ALA A 310 -15.76 -26.12 -2.97
C ALA A 310 -14.23 -26.03 -2.79
N ILE A 311 -13.77 -25.45 -1.68
CA ILE A 311 -12.34 -25.37 -1.36
C ILE A 311 -11.73 -26.77 -1.20
N ARG A 312 -12.35 -27.67 -0.43
CA ARG A 312 -11.84 -29.04 -0.27
C ARG A 312 -11.76 -29.77 -1.59
N LEU A 313 -12.76 -29.62 -2.48
CA LEU A 313 -12.73 -30.19 -3.83
C LEU A 313 -11.59 -29.61 -4.66
N MET A 314 -11.40 -28.29 -4.64
CA MET A 314 -10.32 -27.59 -5.36
C MET A 314 -8.94 -28.07 -4.92
N LEU A 315 -8.72 -28.18 -3.61
CA LEU A 315 -7.43 -28.58 -3.03
C LEU A 315 -7.12 -30.08 -3.24
N GLY A 316 -8.15 -30.93 -3.23
CA GLY A 316 -8.00 -32.40 -3.28
C GLY A 316 -7.98 -32.99 -4.68
N THR A 317 -8.36 -32.28 -5.73
CA THR A 317 -8.42 -32.82 -7.08
C THR A 317 -7.09 -32.72 -7.84
N HIS A 318 -6.77 -33.75 -8.63
CA HIS A 318 -5.68 -33.74 -9.62
C HIS A 318 -6.15 -33.26 -11.01
N SER A 319 -7.46 -33.26 -11.27
CA SER A 319 -8.03 -32.82 -12.55
C SER A 319 -8.06 -31.33 -12.67
N THR A 320 -7.37 -30.76 -13.66
CA THR A 320 -7.39 -29.31 -13.95
C THR A 320 -8.83 -28.82 -14.19
N LYS A 321 -9.62 -29.54 -14.99
CA LYS A 321 -11.02 -29.17 -15.27
C LYS A 321 -11.89 -29.12 -14.00
N VAL A 322 -11.71 -30.08 -13.07
CA VAL A 322 -12.44 -30.10 -11.80
C VAL A 322 -11.95 -28.97 -10.90
N ARG A 323 -10.64 -28.69 -10.88
CA ARG A 323 -10.04 -27.59 -10.12
C ARG A 323 -10.58 -26.23 -10.57
N GLU A 324 -10.62 -25.97 -11.88
CA GLU A 324 -11.17 -24.74 -12.45
C GLU A 324 -12.64 -24.54 -12.04
N ARG A 325 -13.46 -25.59 -12.17
CA ARG A 325 -14.86 -25.55 -11.75
C ARG A 325 -15.01 -25.34 -10.25
N ALA A 326 -14.20 -26.00 -9.43
CA ALA A 326 -14.22 -25.82 -7.98
C ALA A 326 -13.78 -24.40 -7.58
N ALA A 327 -12.76 -23.85 -8.23
CA ALA A 327 -12.32 -22.46 -8.02
C ALA A 327 -13.43 -21.45 -8.36
N SER A 328 -14.16 -21.66 -9.45
CA SER A 328 -15.33 -20.83 -9.78
C SER A 328 -16.44 -20.90 -8.71
N LEU A 329 -16.61 -22.07 -8.07
CA LEU A 329 -17.54 -22.22 -6.94
C LEU A 329 -17.00 -21.54 -5.67
N VAL A 330 -15.68 -21.56 -5.43
CA VAL A 330 -15.04 -20.81 -4.32
C VAL A 330 -15.34 -19.32 -4.46
N VAL A 331 -15.10 -18.74 -5.63
CA VAL A 331 -15.40 -17.33 -5.91
C VAL A 331 -16.89 -17.05 -5.74
N LYS A 332 -17.77 -17.92 -6.28
CA LYS A 332 -19.23 -17.75 -6.21
C LYS A 332 -19.80 -17.75 -4.79
N TYR A 333 -19.23 -18.57 -3.90
CA TYR A 333 -19.76 -18.74 -2.53
C TYR A 333 -19.02 -17.91 -1.49
N SER A 334 -17.99 -17.17 -1.91
CA SER A 334 -17.18 -16.32 -1.04
C SER A 334 -17.89 -15.01 -0.74
N ASP A 335 -17.73 -14.50 0.48
CA ASP A 335 -18.04 -13.13 0.86
C ASP A 335 -16.97 -12.14 0.33
N TYR A 336 -15.81 -12.64 -0.14
CA TYR A 336 -14.70 -11.87 -0.72
C TYR A 336 -14.34 -12.39 -2.11
N PRO A 337 -15.23 -12.29 -3.10
CA PRO A 337 -15.08 -12.98 -4.39
C PRO A 337 -13.87 -12.48 -5.19
N TYR A 338 -13.60 -11.18 -5.17
CA TYR A 338 -12.51 -10.56 -5.93
C TYR A 338 -11.15 -10.89 -5.33
N LEU A 339 -11.02 -10.84 -3.99
CA LEU A 339 -9.82 -11.28 -3.28
C LEU A 339 -9.49 -12.75 -3.59
N HIS A 340 -10.48 -13.63 -3.44
CA HIS A 340 -10.24 -15.06 -3.66
C HIS A 340 -9.95 -15.38 -5.13
N SER A 341 -10.57 -14.67 -6.07
CA SER A 341 -10.20 -14.78 -7.50
C SER A 341 -8.76 -14.36 -7.73
N ALA A 342 -8.31 -13.25 -7.14
CA ALA A 342 -6.94 -12.76 -7.28
C ALA A 342 -5.91 -13.71 -6.66
N LEU A 343 -6.22 -14.39 -5.56
CA LEU A 343 -5.34 -15.38 -4.92
C LEU A 343 -5.24 -16.69 -5.70
N LEU A 344 -6.13 -16.94 -6.65
CA LEU A 344 -6.17 -18.18 -7.44
C LEU A 344 -5.49 -18.05 -8.81
N ARG A 345 -5.33 -16.83 -9.34
CA ARG A 345 -4.92 -16.59 -10.74
C ARG A 345 -3.97 -15.40 -10.88
N THR A 346 -3.18 -15.41 -11.94
CA THR A 346 -2.60 -14.17 -12.45
C THR A 346 -3.74 -13.27 -12.91
N THR A 347 -3.72 -12.00 -12.51
CA THR A 347 -4.77 -11.02 -12.83
C THR A 347 -4.29 -10.03 -13.88
N ALA A 348 -5.23 -9.52 -14.68
CA ALA A 348 -5.03 -8.44 -15.63
C ALA A 348 -6.17 -7.42 -15.42
N ALA A 349 -5.82 -6.19 -15.05
CA ALA A 349 -6.77 -5.10 -14.83
C ALA A 349 -6.50 -3.98 -15.85
N PHE A 350 -7.54 -3.52 -16.54
CA PHE A 350 -7.45 -2.39 -17.45
C PHE A 350 -7.57 -1.11 -16.64
N VAL A 351 -6.52 -0.28 -16.65
CA VAL A 351 -6.41 0.84 -15.70
C VAL A 351 -6.32 2.21 -16.35
N ILE A 352 -5.82 2.30 -17.57
CA ILE A 352 -5.74 3.55 -18.33
C ILE A 352 -6.14 3.24 -19.77
N GLU A 353 -7.04 4.06 -20.34
CA GLU A 353 -7.40 3.99 -21.75
C GLU A 353 -7.28 5.39 -22.36
N ASP A 354 -6.65 5.48 -23.55
CA ASP A 354 -6.49 6.72 -24.30
C ASP A 354 -6.80 6.48 -25.76
N ALA A 355 -7.79 7.22 -26.28
CA ALA A 355 -8.23 7.10 -27.66
C ALA A 355 -9.00 8.33 -28.13
N GLY A 356 -8.59 8.88 -29.27
CA GLY A 356 -9.27 9.99 -29.92
C GLY A 356 -8.98 11.35 -29.28
N TYR A 357 -9.21 12.41 -30.03
CA TYR A 357 -8.93 13.79 -29.59
C TYR A 357 -9.98 14.79 -30.07
N LYS A 358 -10.91 14.37 -30.94
CA LYS A 358 -11.96 15.23 -31.50
C LYS A 358 -13.17 14.42 -31.94
N GLU A 359 -14.37 14.89 -31.61
CA GLU A 359 -15.67 14.22 -31.89
C GLU A 359 -15.95 13.88 -33.36
N ASN A 360 -15.39 14.62 -34.32
CA ASN A 360 -15.61 14.41 -35.75
C ASN A 360 -14.43 13.72 -36.46
N VAL A 361 -13.49 13.14 -35.70
CA VAL A 361 -12.32 12.41 -36.21
C VAL A 361 -12.32 10.99 -35.69
N ILE A 362 -12.22 9.99 -36.57
CA ILE A 362 -11.85 8.62 -36.19
C ILE A 362 -10.33 8.61 -36.01
N PRO A 363 -9.80 8.29 -34.83
CA PRO A 363 -8.37 8.34 -34.59
C PRO A 363 -7.62 7.19 -35.27
N SER A 364 -6.33 7.40 -35.54
CA SER A 364 -5.43 6.39 -36.12
C SER A 364 -4.84 5.46 -35.04
N GLU A 365 -4.93 5.83 -33.78
CA GLU A 365 -4.33 5.09 -32.68
C GLU A 365 -5.28 5.03 -31.49
N ALA A 366 -5.19 3.94 -30.73
CA ALA A 366 -5.82 3.75 -29.44
C ALA A 366 -4.88 2.93 -28.54
N HIS A 367 -4.87 3.22 -27.25
CA HIS A 367 -3.99 2.60 -26.27
C HIS A 367 -4.76 2.20 -25.01
N VAL A 368 -4.39 1.08 -24.41
CA VAL A 368 -4.83 0.70 -23.06
C VAL A 368 -3.66 0.11 -22.28
N ARG A 369 -3.52 0.54 -21.01
CA ARG A 369 -2.59 -0.06 -20.05
C ARG A 369 -3.28 -1.13 -19.23
N VAL A 370 -2.64 -2.29 -19.14
CA VAL A 370 -3.11 -3.45 -18.38
C VAL A 370 -2.15 -3.70 -17.22
N ASN A 371 -2.64 -3.55 -15.99
CA ASN A 371 -1.91 -3.90 -14.78
C ASN A 371 -2.02 -5.40 -14.55
N CYS A 372 -0.89 -6.09 -14.51
CA CYS A 372 -0.81 -7.53 -14.34
C CYS A 372 -0.17 -7.88 -13.00
N ARG A 373 -0.73 -8.91 -12.33
CA ARG A 373 -0.20 -9.39 -11.05
C ARG A 373 -0.09 -10.91 -11.07
N GLY A 374 1.16 -11.43 -11.20
CA GLY A 374 1.49 -12.84 -11.27
C GLY A 374 1.62 -13.50 -9.89
N ILE A 375 1.22 -14.77 -9.76
CA ILE A 375 1.39 -15.56 -8.53
C ILE A 375 2.79 -16.20 -8.55
N PRO A 376 3.70 -15.89 -7.61
CA PRO A 376 4.98 -16.59 -7.50
C PRO A 376 4.79 -18.09 -7.34
N GLY A 377 5.51 -18.88 -8.13
CA GLY A 377 5.32 -20.34 -8.19
C GLY A 377 4.15 -20.82 -9.07
N GLY A 378 3.37 -19.87 -9.66
CA GLY A 378 2.32 -20.15 -10.65
C GLY A 378 2.78 -19.96 -12.09
N GLU A 379 1.94 -19.32 -12.96
CA GLU A 379 2.31 -18.94 -14.33
C GLU A 379 3.38 -17.84 -14.29
N LYS A 380 4.51 -18.05 -14.99
CA LYS A 380 5.58 -17.06 -15.05
C LYS A 380 5.13 -15.80 -15.83
N PRO A 381 5.64 -14.61 -15.49
CA PRO A 381 5.35 -13.39 -16.25
C PRO A 381 5.56 -13.55 -17.76
N ARG A 382 6.67 -14.15 -18.20
CA ARG A 382 6.94 -14.39 -19.63
C ARG A 382 5.93 -15.31 -20.30
N ASP A 383 5.44 -16.35 -19.60
CA ASP A 383 4.46 -17.30 -20.13
C ASP A 383 3.09 -16.63 -20.23
N PHE A 384 2.74 -15.79 -19.26
CA PHE A 384 1.52 -14.98 -19.28
C PHE A 384 1.52 -14.01 -20.46
N VAL A 385 2.61 -13.26 -20.68
CA VAL A 385 2.75 -12.35 -21.83
C VAL A 385 2.64 -13.11 -23.14
N ALA A 386 3.31 -14.25 -23.25
CA ALA A 386 3.23 -15.10 -24.45
C ALA A 386 1.81 -15.62 -24.71
N ARG A 387 1.06 -15.96 -23.64
CA ARG A 387 -0.34 -16.39 -23.75
C ARG A 387 -1.23 -15.25 -24.24
N LEU A 388 -1.11 -14.06 -23.70
CA LEU A 388 -1.88 -12.88 -24.16
C LEU A 388 -1.56 -12.53 -25.61
N ARG A 389 -0.28 -12.51 -25.99
CA ARG A 389 0.12 -12.32 -27.40
C ARG A 389 -0.47 -13.38 -28.33
N LYS A 390 -0.63 -14.62 -27.84
CA LYS A 390 -1.28 -15.69 -28.61
C LYS A 390 -2.79 -15.45 -28.75
N THR A 391 -3.48 -15.02 -27.72
CA THR A 391 -4.92 -14.68 -27.72
C THR A 391 -5.22 -13.54 -28.70
N LEU A 392 -4.29 -12.60 -28.84
CA LEU A 392 -4.41 -11.46 -29.74
C LEU A 392 -3.84 -11.71 -31.16
N ARG A 393 -3.34 -12.91 -31.45
CA ARG A 393 -2.74 -13.20 -32.76
C ARG A 393 -3.73 -13.01 -33.91
N GLY A 394 -3.29 -12.29 -34.94
CA GLY A 394 -4.10 -11.96 -36.11
C GLY A 394 -5.06 -10.79 -35.93
N LYS A 395 -4.96 -10.09 -34.81
CA LYS A 395 -5.58 -8.79 -34.59
C LYS A 395 -4.50 -7.71 -34.76
N ASP A 396 -4.87 -6.55 -35.24
CA ASP A 396 -3.94 -5.43 -35.43
C ASP A 396 -3.67 -4.75 -34.05
N ILE A 397 -3.11 -5.53 -33.12
CA ILE A 397 -2.78 -5.13 -31.76
C ILE A 397 -1.31 -5.42 -31.48
N GLU A 398 -0.56 -4.38 -31.17
CA GLU A 398 0.79 -4.50 -30.63
C GLU A 398 0.72 -4.63 -29.10
N VAL A 399 1.41 -5.63 -28.54
CA VAL A 399 1.53 -5.85 -27.09
C VAL A 399 2.95 -5.55 -26.67
N ARG A 400 3.15 -4.46 -25.93
CA ARG A 400 4.44 -4.05 -25.35
C ARG A 400 4.44 -4.35 -23.85
N LEU A 401 5.57 -4.84 -23.36
CA LEU A 401 5.80 -4.92 -21.91
C LEU A 401 6.22 -3.54 -21.40
N GLY A 402 5.60 -3.07 -20.31
CA GLY A 402 5.91 -1.79 -19.69
C GLY A 402 7.24 -1.84 -18.92
N ALA A 403 8.35 -2.08 -19.63
CA ALA A 403 9.68 -2.10 -19.06
C ALA A 403 10.11 -0.68 -18.64
N PRO A 404 10.91 -0.54 -17.56
CA PRO A 404 11.53 0.73 -17.21
C PRO A 404 12.36 1.31 -18.35
N GLU A 405 12.47 2.64 -18.40
CA GLU A 405 13.26 3.32 -19.42
C GLU A 405 14.72 2.81 -19.43
N GLY A 406 15.23 2.52 -20.61
CA GLY A 406 16.58 1.98 -20.79
C GLY A 406 16.72 0.47 -20.54
N THR A 407 15.67 -0.24 -20.14
CA THR A 407 15.67 -1.69 -19.94
C THR A 407 15.03 -2.39 -21.14
N SER A 408 15.73 -3.40 -21.71
CA SER A 408 15.13 -4.21 -22.79
C SER A 408 13.99 -5.07 -22.26
N GLU A 409 13.05 -5.45 -23.13
CA GLU A 409 11.96 -6.38 -22.76
C GLU A 409 12.51 -7.73 -22.24
N ALA A 410 13.58 -8.23 -22.81
CA ALA A 410 14.20 -9.48 -22.40
C ALA A 410 14.80 -9.38 -21.00
N ASP A 411 15.57 -8.31 -20.73
CA ASP A 411 16.18 -8.08 -19.40
C ASP A 411 15.09 -7.86 -18.34
N TYR A 412 14.00 -7.15 -18.69
CA TYR A 412 12.91 -6.94 -17.74
C TYR A 412 12.14 -8.23 -17.44
N LEU A 413 11.91 -9.09 -18.45
CA LEU A 413 11.34 -10.42 -18.23
C LEU A 413 12.23 -11.29 -17.33
N ASP A 414 13.55 -11.20 -17.46
CA ASP A 414 14.47 -11.91 -16.58
C ASP A 414 14.36 -11.39 -15.13
N GLN A 415 14.31 -10.08 -14.90
CA GLN A 415 14.09 -9.46 -13.58
C GLN A 415 12.74 -9.90 -12.97
N LEU A 416 11.68 -9.92 -13.78
CA LEU A 416 10.36 -10.39 -13.31
C LEU A 416 10.38 -11.88 -12.94
N ASP A 417 11.08 -12.72 -13.69
CA ASP A 417 11.23 -14.14 -13.40
C ASP A 417 12.08 -14.38 -12.13
N GLU A 418 13.09 -13.54 -11.85
CA GLU A 418 13.85 -13.55 -10.59
C GLU A 418 12.96 -13.19 -9.41
N THR A 419 12.18 -12.10 -9.52
CA THR A 419 11.20 -11.70 -8.50
C THR A 419 10.16 -12.81 -8.28
N TRP A 420 9.65 -13.42 -9.36
CA TRP A 420 8.70 -14.54 -9.31
C TRP A 420 9.29 -15.77 -8.60
N ALA A 421 10.59 -16.00 -8.70
CA ALA A 421 11.28 -17.11 -8.04
C ALA A 421 11.60 -16.87 -6.56
N THR A 422 11.35 -15.65 -6.04
CA THR A 422 11.64 -15.31 -4.64
C THR A 422 10.84 -16.20 -3.69
N ALA A 423 11.56 -16.85 -2.78
CA ALA A 423 10.93 -17.70 -1.78
C ALA A 423 10.08 -16.89 -0.78
N PRO A 424 8.95 -17.46 -0.31
CA PRO A 424 8.18 -16.82 0.75
C PRO A 424 8.99 -16.75 2.05
N ALA A 425 8.77 -15.71 2.87
CA ALA A 425 9.43 -15.56 4.18
C ALA A 425 9.18 -16.80 5.07
N SER A 426 10.16 -17.12 5.92
CA SER A 426 10.10 -18.30 6.81
C SER A 426 8.95 -18.19 7.82
N LEU A 427 8.32 -19.31 8.15
CA LEU A 427 7.36 -19.38 9.26
C LEU A 427 8.05 -19.50 10.63
N ASP A 428 9.35 -19.73 10.64
CA ASP A 428 10.14 -19.89 11.87
C ASP A 428 11.01 -18.64 12.11
N THR A 429 10.35 -17.54 12.49
CA THR A 429 11.02 -16.31 12.93
C THR A 429 10.35 -15.77 14.18
N PRO A 430 11.09 -15.04 15.03
CA PRO A 430 10.50 -14.38 16.21
C PRO A 430 9.31 -13.48 15.87
N LEU A 431 9.35 -12.79 14.70
CA LEU A 431 8.27 -11.90 14.29
C LEU A 431 7.01 -12.69 13.88
N PHE A 432 7.16 -13.75 13.07
CA PHE A 432 6.02 -14.58 12.69
C PHE A 432 5.31 -15.15 13.93
N HIS A 433 6.08 -15.71 14.85
CA HIS A 433 5.53 -16.26 16.10
C HIS A 433 4.90 -15.18 17.00
N ALA A 434 5.44 -13.95 17.03
CA ALA A 434 4.83 -12.84 17.77
C ALA A 434 3.47 -12.46 17.15
N ILE A 435 3.37 -12.38 15.82
CA ILE A 435 2.13 -12.11 15.08
C ILE A 435 1.09 -13.21 15.39
N GLU A 436 1.48 -14.49 15.28
CA GLU A 436 0.59 -15.61 15.55
C GLU A 436 0.04 -15.58 16.98
N ARG A 437 0.91 -15.40 17.99
CA ARG A 437 0.47 -15.29 19.39
C ARG A 437 -0.45 -14.08 19.62
N ALA A 438 -0.15 -12.94 19.00
CA ALA A 438 -1.00 -11.76 19.08
C ALA A 438 -2.38 -12.00 18.46
N ALA A 439 -2.44 -12.67 17.29
CA ALA A 439 -3.69 -13.04 16.63
C ALA A 439 -4.56 -13.94 17.50
N GLN A 440 -4.01 -15.00 18.06
CA GLN A 440 -4.72 -15.94 18.94
C GLN A 440 -5.29 -15.26 20.19
N ARG A 441 -4.57 -14.28 20.74
CA ARG A 441 -4.99 -13.56 21.95
C ARG A 441 -6.00 -12.44 21.68
N THR A 442 -5.89 -11.77 20.52
CA THR A 442 -6.74 -10.61 20.19
C THR A 442 -8.03 -11.05 19.50
N TYR A 443 -7.96 -12.11 18.70
CA TYR A 443 -9.07 -12.63 17.89
C TYR A 443 -9.36 -14.11 18.22
N PRO A 444 -9.72 -14.42 19.46
CA PRO A 444 -10.01 -15.81 19.87
C PRO A 444 -11.17 -16.35 19.03
N GLY A 445 -10.99 -17.53 18.47
CA GLY A 445 -11.98 -18.18 17.59
C GLY A 445 -11.78 -17.91 16.09
N ALA A 446 -11.03 -16.90 15.70
CA ALA A 446 -10.59 -16.74 14.31
C ALA A 446 -9.48 -17.75 13.97
N VAL A 447 -9.43 -18.20 12.73
CA VAL A 447 -8.35 -19.05 12.23
C VAL A 447 -7.18 -18.16 11.81
N PHE A 448 -5.97 -18.45 12.28
CA PHE A 448 -4.75 -17.79 11.82
C PHE A 448 -4.16 -18.53 10.62
N SER A 449 -3.64 -17.79 9.62
CA SER A 449 -3.02 -18.35 8.42
C SER A 449 -1.96 -17.45 7.81
N PRO A 450 -0.83 -18.01 7.35
CA PRO A 450 -0.02 -17.32 6.36
C PRO A 450 -0.81 -17.14 5.07
N ALA A 451 -0.45 -16.10 4.30
CA ALA A 451 -1.12 -15.72 3.05
C ALA A 451 -0.13 -15.22 1.99
N LEU A 452 -0.61 -15.20 0.74
CA LEU A 452 -0.06 -14.40 -0.35
C LEU A 452 -0.76 -13.03 -0.31
N PHE A 453 -0.02 -11.94 -0.51
CA PHE A 453 -0.63 -10.65 -0.78
C PHE A 453 -0.97 -10.55 -2.27
N GLU A 454 -2.19 -10.16 -2.60
CA GLU A 454 -2.66 -10.02 -3.99
C GLU A 454 -2.10 -8.79 -4.69
N ALA A 455 -1.50 -7.88 -3.92
CA ALA A 455 -0.82 -6.68 -4.37
C ALA A 455 0.71 -6.80 -4.25
N GLY A 456 1.42 -5.70 -4.25
CA GLY A 456 2.83 -5.56 -3.91
C GLY A 456 2.99 -4.72 -2.65
N THR A 457 4.18 -4.73 -2.08
CA THR A 457 4.56 -3.91 -0.92
C THR A 457 5.96 -3.34 -1.13
N SER A 458 6.33 -2.37 -0.34
CA SER A 458 7.68 -1.81 -0.29
C SER A 458 8.78 -2.76 0.25
N LEU A 459 8.52 -4.07 0.37
CA LEU A 459 9.46 -5.06 0.95
C LEU A 459 10.61 -5.48 0.01
N GLY A 460 10.59 -5.09 -1.26
CA GLY A 460 11.58 -5.50 -2.26
C GLY A 460 13.03 -5.46 -1.76
N PRO A 461 13.54 -4.31 -1.28
CA PRO A 461 14.95 -4.16 -0.88
C PRO A 461 15.40 -5.11 0.24
N TRP A 462 14.51 -5.47 1.17
CA TRP A 462 14.82 -6.40 2.26
C TRP A 462 14.74 -7.85 1.79
N ARG A 463 13.75 -8.20 0.96
CA ARG A 463 13.61 -9.55 0.40
C ARG A 463 14.79 -9.93 -0.50
N GLU A 464 15.27 -9.02 -1.33
CA GLU A 464 16.48 -9.21 -2.16
C GLU A 464 17.73 -9.50 -1.33
N ARG A 465 17.78 -8.99 -0.10
CA ARG A 465 18.85 -9.25 0.86
C ARG A 465 18.59 -10.45 1.78
N GLY A 466 17.54 -11.24 1.49
CA GLY A 466 17.17 -12.42 2.27
C GLY A 466 16.61 -12.11 3.65
N ILE A 467 16.17 -10.86 3.90
CA ILE A 467 15.58 -10.45 5.17
C ILE A 467 14.09 -10.80 5.15
N PRO A 468 13.58 -11.57 6.14
CA PRO A 468 12.18 -11.94 6.19
C PRO A 468 11.29 -10.72 6.42
N GLY A 469 10.28 -10.56 5.55
CA GLY A 469 9.27 -9.52 5.62
C GLY A 469 7.87 -10.12 5.65
N TYR A 470 7.01 -9.53 6.48
CA TYR A 470 5.62 -9.94 6.67
C TYR A 470 4.70 -8.73 6.56
N GLY A 471 3.44 -8.99 6.20
CA GLY A 471 2.45 -7.94 6.10
C GLY A 471 1.17 -8.25 6.88
N VAL A 472 0.61 -7.20 7.52
CA VAL A 472 -0.70 -7.25 8.17
C VAL A 472 -1.42 -5.92 8.00
N TYR A 473 -2.74 -6.00 7.75
CA TYR A 473 -3.66 -4.91 8.08
C TYR A 473 -4.34 -5.28 9.40
N PRO A 474 -4.03 -4.60 10.51
CA PRO A 474 -4.30 -5.13 11.85
C PRO A 474 -5.76 -4.97 12.32
N TYR A 475 -6.72 -4.87 11.42
CA TYR A 475 -8.14 -4.69 11.74
C TYR A 475 -9.04 -5.56 10.87
N VAL A 476 -10.15 -6.01 11.48
CA VAL A 476 -11.15 -6.83 10.79
C VAL A 476 -11.94 -5.96 9.83
N ILE A 477 -12.05 -6.41 8.59
CA ILE A 477 -12.77 -5.73 7.51
C ILE A 477 -13.80 -6.66 6.86
N ASP A 478 -14.77 -6.07 6.19
CA ASP A 478 -15.68 -6.75 5.27
C ASP A 478 -15.30 -6.48 3.80
N ASP A 479 -16.05 -7.05 2.85
CA ASP A 479 -15.78 -6.92 1.41
C ASP A 479 -16.03 -5.49 0.90
N ASP A 480 -17.02 -4.78 1.46
CA ASP A 480 -17.31 -3.39 1.06
C ASP A 480 -16.16 -2.46 1.44
N GLN A 481 -15.53 -2.67 2.61
CA GLN A 481 -14.36 -1.93 3.03
C GLN A 481 -13.14 -2.29 2.17
N LEU A 482 -12.97 -3.58 1.86
CA LEU A 482 -11.88 -4.05 1.00
C LEU A 482 -12.00 -3.49 -0.43
N ILE A 483 -13.19 -3.45 -1.01
CA ILE A 483 -13.45 -2.83 -2.31
C ILE A 483 -13.21 -1.31 -2.27
N GLY A 484 -13.43 -0.68 -1.12
CA GLY A 484 -13.18 0.74 -0.91
C GLY A 484 -11.70 1.15 -0.96
N MET A 485 -10.76 0.21 -0.80
CA MET A 485 -9.32 0.46 -0.94
C MET A 485 -9.03 1.00 -2.35
N HIS A 486 -8.35 2.15 -2.46
CA HIS A 486 -8.14 2.90 -3.70
C HIS A 486 -9.45 3.37 -4.41
N GLY A 487 -10.61 3.00 -3.87
CA GLY A 487 -11.93 3.42 -4.34
C GLY A 487 -12.42 4.71 -3.67
N ASN A 488 -13.71 4.99 -3.83
CA ASN A 488 -14.40 6.08 -3.14
C ASN A 488 -14.93 5.59 -1.79
N ASP A 489 -15.09 6.51 -0.84
CA ASP A 489 -15.59 6.22 0.51
C ASP A 489 -14.77 5.13 1.25
N GLU A 490 -13.45 5.18 1.07
CA GLU A 490 -12.50 4.33 1.81
C GLU A 490 -12.71 4.54 3.31
N ARG A 491 -12.81 3.44 4.06
CA ARG A 491 -13.18 3.48 5.47
C ARG A 491 -12.78 2.23 6.22
N ILE A 492 -12.70 2.34 7.53
CA ILE A 492 -12.56 1.20 8.46
C ILE A 492 -13.48 1.39 9.68
N TYR A 493 -13.81 0.29 10.36
CA TYR A 493 -14.52 0.35 11.63
C TYR A 493 -13.63 0.90 12.73
N VAL A 494 -14.17 1.83 13.55
CA VAL A 494 -13.44 2.45 14.67
C VAL A 494 -13.07 1.40 15.73
N ASP A 495 -13.97 0.50 16.06
CA ASP A 495 -13.71 -0.59 17.02
C ASP A 495 -12.71 -1.62 16.49
N ALA A 496 -12.66 -1.83 15.16
CA ALA A 496 -11.64 -2.67 14.54
C ALA A 496 -10.25 -2.02 14.62
N LEU A 497 -10.14 -0.70 14.42
CA LEU A 497 -8.89 0.06 14.62
C LEU A 497 -8.40 -0.04 16.07
N GLU A 498 -9.29 0.11 17.06
CA GLU A 498 -8.93 -0.02 18.49
C GLU A 498 -8.43 -1.44 18.80
N ARG A 499 -9.15 -2.46 18.34
CA ARG A 499 -8.73 -3.87 18.51
C ARG A 499 -7.44 -4.17 17.76
N GLY A 500 -7.25 -3.60 16.57
CA GLY A 500 -6.02 -3.69 15.80
C GLY A 500 -4.82 -3.06 16.51
N THR A 501 -5.05 -1.97 17.24
CA THR A 501 -4.03 -1.36 18.11
C THR A 501 -3.63 -2.31 19.26
N ASP A 502 -4.59 -3.01 19.86
CA ASP A 502 -4.30 -4.02 20.87
C ASP A 502 -3.54 -5.23 20.29
N PHE A 503 -3.86 -5.61 19.05
CA PHE A 503 -3.09 -6.62 18.32
C PHE A 503 -1.65 -6.17 18.10
N MET A 504 -1.40 -4.98 17.57
CA MET A 504 -0.05 -4.45 17.36
C MET A 504 0.72 -4.32 18.68
N TYR A 505 0.09 -3.83 19.74
CA TYR A 505 0.70 -3.81 21.08
C TYR A 505 1.17 -5.21 21.50
N ARG A 506 0.37 -6.27 21.26
CA ARG A 506 0.74 -7.65 21.60
C ARG A 506 1.83 -8.22 20.70
N VAL A 507 1.90 -7.81 19.43
CA VAL A 507 3.03 -8.17 18.54
C VAL A 507 4.33 -7.62 19.14
N PHE A 508 4.33 -6.35 19.54
CA PHE A 508 5.53 -5.70 20.11
C PHE A 508 5.89 -6.24 21.49
N ASP A 509 4.89 -6.67 22.29
CA ASP A 509 5.12 -7.34 23.57
C ASP A 509 5.99 -8.61 23.42
N GLY A 510 5.94 -9.26 22.26
CA GLY A 510 6.79 -10.39 21.90
C GLY A 510 8.29 -10.07 21.78
N PHE A 511 8.66 -8.79 21.76
CA PHE A 511 10.05 -8.28 21.68
C PHE A 511 10.50 -7.52 22.93
N ARG A 512 9.75 -7.60 24.03
CA ARG A 512 10.16 -7.03 25.32
C ARG A 512 11.40 -7.72 25.84
N ALA A 513 12.32 -6.89 26.43
CA ALA A 513 13.53 -7.35 27.12
C ALA A 513 13.21 -7.92 28.51
#